data_89dc2c3469d4c27ede1063cb703cd690
#
_entry.id   89dc2c3469d4c27ede1063cb703cd690
#
_cell.length_a   1.000
_cell.length_b   1.000
_cell.length_c   1.000
_cell.angle_alpha   90.00
_cell.angle_beta   90.00
_cell.angle_gamma   90.00
#
_symmetry.space_group_name_H-M   'P 1'
#
loop_
_entity.id
_entity.type
_entity.pdbx_description
1 polymer ?
#
loop_
_entity_poly.entity_id
_entity_poly.type
_entity_poly.pdbx_seq_one_letter_code
_entity_poly.pdbx_strand_id
1 'polypeptide(L)'
;MTSAADQHRTAPPAVSVIMPVLNEERYLRTSVRHILEQDYEGELEVVIALGPSEDRTDEIAAELVAEDPRVRTVPNPTGRTPAGLNAAIRASSHPVVVRVDGHGMLSPGYIRTAVRLLEETGAANVGGIMHAEGENHWEQAVAAAMTSRIGVGNAAFHTGGAAGEAETVYLGVFRREVLEKLGGYNEEFIRAQDWELNFRIRQDGGRIWFSPELLVSYRPRPSVRALAKQYRNYGRWRHVVARYHAGSINLRYLAPPTAVLAIAAGTVAGVLVTPWALVVPGGYLAAIAAGSVPAGRGLPAAARARIPLALATMHMSWGWGYLTSPRELARRVIASTRAPQNA
;
A
#
# COMPACT_ATOMS: atom_id res chain seq x y z
N MET A 1 -48.95 3.01 18.72
CA MET A 1 -48.54 1.81 17.97
C MET A 1 -47.12 2.07 17.50
N THR A 2 -46.14 1.79 18.30
CA THR A 2 -44.72 1.87 18.01
C THR A 2 -44.34 0.64 17.20
N SER A 3 -43.80 0.88 16.03
CA SER A 3 -43.44 -0.14 15.02
C SER A 3 -42.43 -1.14 15.55
N ALA A 4 -42.69 -2.42 15.36
CA ALA A 4 -41.85 -3.57 15.75
C ALA A 4 -40.60 -3.75 14.85
N ALA A 5 -40.06 -2.64 14.30
CA ALA A 5 -38.92 -2.64 13.37
C ALA A 5 -37.55 -2.37 14.07
N ASP A 6 -37.52 -2.27 15.41
CA ASP A 6 -36.29 -1.97 16.16
C ASP A 6 -35.75 -3.21 16.94
N GLN A 7 -35.96 -4.40 16.35
CA GLN A 7 -35.54 -5.65 16.98
C GLN A 7 -34.33 -6.24 16.25
N HIS A 8 -33.21 -6.31 16.99
CA HIS A 8 -31.94 -6.99 16.75
C HIS A 8 -30.92 -6.23 15.88
N ARG A 9 -30.52 -5.03 16.28
CA ARG A 9 -29.15 -4.62 16.00
C ARG A 9 -28.22 -5.48 16.85
N THR A 10 -27.75 -6.60 16.29
CA THR A 10 -26.61 -7.31 16.89
C THR A 10 -25.46 -6.31 17.05
N ALA A 11 -24.79 -6.32 18.20
CA ALA A 11 -23.64 -5.45 18.41
C ALA A 11 -22.65 -5.63 17.24
N PRO A 12 -22.03 -4.55 16.74
CA PRO A 12 -21.07 -4.67 15.65
C PRO A 12 -19.90 -5.59 16.05
N PRO A 13 -19.32 -6.35 15.11
CA PRO A 13 -18.28 -7.32 15.42
C PRO A 13 -17.05 -6.65 16.02
N ALA A 14 -16.40 -7.31 16.96
CA ALA A 14 -15.15 -6.82 17.55
C ALA A 14 -14.02 -6.72 16.49
N VAL A 15 -13.13 -5.74 16.64
CA VAL A 15 -12.11 -5.38 15.67
C VAL A 15 -10.71 -5.38 16.30
N SER A 16 -9.76 -6.06 15.66
CA SER A 16 -8.34 -5.96 15.98
C SER A 16 -7.62 -5.09 14.94
N VAL A 17 -7.03 -3.99 15.38
CA VAL A 17 -6.11 -3.20 14.55
C VAL A 17 -4.69 -3.72 14.73
N ILE A 18 -4.03 -4.06 13.63
CA ILE A 18 -2.66 -4.58 13.60
C ILE A 18 -1.71 -3.56 12.96
N MET A 19 -0.62 -3.25 13.67
CA MET A 19 0.34 -2.21 13.25
C MET A 19 1.78 -2.73 13.29
N PRO A 20 2.44 -2.94 12.15
CA PRO A 20 3.89 -3.17 12.11
C PRO A 20 4.62 -1.83 12.22
N VAL A 21 5.53 -1.70 13.17
CA VAL A 21 6.18 -0.42 13.51
C VAL A 21 7.69 -0.58 13.55
N LEU A 22 8.41 0.34 12.90
CA LEU A 22 9.88 0.43 12.90
C LEU A 22 10.30 1.87 12.56
N ASN A 23 10.93 2.57 13.52
CA ASN A 23 11.37 3.97 13.38
C ASN A 23 10.22 4.92 13.02
N GLU A 24 9.20 4.97 13.86
CA GLU A 24 7.96 5.74 13.65
C GLU A 24 7.71 6.78 14.78
N GLU A 25 8.77 7.24 15.48
CA GLU A 25 8.65 8.19 16.58
C GLU A 25 7.81 9.44 16.23
N ARG A 26 7.88 9.88 14.96
CA ARG A 26 7.19 11.07 14.50
C ARG A 26 5.68 10.90 14.38
N TYR A 27 5.21 9.70 14.05
CA TYR A 27 3.81 9.50 13.63
C TYR A 27 3.03 8.53 14.50
N LEU A 28 3.69 7.61 15.20
CA LEU A 28 3.05 6.51 15.92
C LEU A 28 1.94 6.98 16.86
N ARG A 29 2.22 7.97 17.70
CA ARG A 29 1.23 8.51 18.66
C ARG A 29 -0.01 9.07 17.93
N THR A 30 0.19 9.82 16.87
CA THR A 30 -0.91 10.40 16.08
C THR A 30 -1.71 9.32 15.38
N SER A 31 -1.05 8.32 14.79
CA SER A 31 -1.70 7.20 14.12
C SER A 31 -2.58 6.40 15.09
N VAL A 32 -2.04 6.03 16.26
CA VAL A 32 -2.80 5.30 17.29
C VAL A 32 -3.97 6.13 17.80
N ARG A 33 -3.82 7.44 18.02
CA ARG A 33 -4.92 8.32 18.40
C ARG A 33 -6.05 8.30 17.39
N HIS A 34 -5.77 8.44 16.10
CA HIS A 34 -6.79 8.35 15.04
C HIS A 34 -7.55 7.02 15.02
N ILE A 35 -6.91 5.94 15.46
CA ILE A 35 -7.55 4.64 15.60
C ILE A 35 -8.45 4.60 16.84
N LEU A 36 -7.96 5.06 17.98
CA LEU A 36 -8.69 5.03 19.25
C LEU A 36 -9.88 6.01 19.29
N GLU A 37 -9.83 7.08 18.48
CA GLU A 37 -10.89 8.08 18.32
C GLU A 37 -11.91 7.71 17.23
N GLN A 38 -11.84 6.51 16.63
CA GLN A 38 -12.87 6.06 15.70
C GLN A 38 -14.23 5.92 16.39
N ASP A 39 -15.27 6.40 15.76
CA ASP A 39 -16.67 6.26 16.20
C ASP A 39 -17.21 4.85 15.93
N TYR A 40 -16.62 3.86 16.62
CA TYR A 40 -16.98 2.47 16.46
C TYR A 40 -17.57 1.92 17.78
N GLU A 41 -18.82 1.43 17.73
CA GLU A 41 -19.56 0.93 18.89
C GLU A 41 -19.14 -0.48 19.34
N GLY A 42 -18.41 -1.23 18.48
CA GLY A 42 -17.89 -2.54 18.79
C GLY A 42 -16.61 -2.50 19.61
N GLU A 43 -16.23 -3.64 20.17
CA GLU A 43 -14.94 -3.79 20.84
C GLU A 43 -13.78 -3.56 19.89
N LEU A 44 -12.76 -2.82 20.35
CA LEU A 44 -11.58 -2.44 19.57
C LEU A 44 -10.31 -2.72 20.37
N GLU A 45 -9.36 -3.45 19.79
CA GLU A 45 -7.99 -3.59 20.28
C GLU A 45 -6.97 -3.09 19.24
N VAL A 46 -5.81 -2.64 19.71
CA VAL A 46 -4.68 -2.21 18.88
C VAL A 46 -3.46 -3.03 19.26
N VAL A 47 -2.94 -3.81 18.30
CA VAL A 47 -1.75 -4.64 18.51
C VAL A 47 -0.60 -4.09 17.69
N ILE A 48 0.39 -3.51 18.36
CA ILE A 48 1.58 -2.90 17.77
C ILE A 48 2.72 -3.92 17.74
N ALA A 49 3.17 -4.32 16.55
CA ALA A 49 4.32 -5.21 16.39
C ALA A 49 5.60 -4.38 16.27
N LEU A 50 6.40 -4.34 17.35
CA LEU A 50 7.60 -3.53 17.48
C LEU A 50 8.80 -4.19 16.82
N GLY A 51 9.34 -3.54 15.78
CA GLY A 51 10.63 -3.84 15.19
C GLY A 51 11.79 -3.28 16.03
N PRO A 52 13.06 -3.62 15.69
CA PRO A 52 14.24 -3.09 16.39
C PRO A 52 14.48 -1.63 15.98
N SER A 53 13.73 -0.70 16.58
CA SER A 53 13.81 0.73 16.29
C SER A 53 15.05 1.36 16.92
N GLU A 54 15.63 2.38 16.25
CA GLU A 54 16.80 3.15 16.68
C GLU A 54 16.41 4.54 17.21
N ASP A 55 15.11 4.89 17.13
CA ASP A 55 14.52 6.14 17.60
C ASP A 55 13.65 5.90 18.84
N ARG A 56 12.84 6.88 19.24
CA ARG A 56 11.99 6.79 20.43
C ARG A 56 10.70 6.01 20.23
N THR A 57 10.58 5.21 19.16
CA THR A 57 9.37 4.43 18.86
C THR A 57 8.95 3.52 20.02
N ASP A 58 9.91 2.81 20.63
CA ASP A 58 9.61 1.84 21.70
C ASP A 58 9.15 2.54 22.98
N GLU A 59 9.73 3.72 23.31
CA GLU A 59 9.28 4.56 24.42
C GLU A 59 7.84 5.03 24.23
N ILE A 60 7.54 5.55 23.02
CA ILE A 60 6.18 6.02 22.66
C ILE A 60 5.17 4.88 22.71
N ALA A 61 5.54 3.69 22.24
CA ALA A 61 4.68 2.52 22.31
C ALA A 61 4.39 2.10 23.76
N ALA A 62 5.38 2.14 24.65
CA ALA A 62 5.19 1.85 26.07
C ALA A 62 4.27 2.89 26.76
N GLU A 63 4.41 4.17 26.42
CA GLU A 63 3.52 5.24 26.90
C GLU A 63 2.07 4.99 26.44
N LEU A 64 1.85 4.65 25.16
CA LEU A 64 0.53 4.36 24.61
C LEU A 64 -0.15 3.16 25.29
N VAL A 65 0.61 2.11 25.61
CA VAL A 65 0.11 0.95 26.38
C VAL A 65 -0.29 1.36 27.80
N ALA A 66 0.44 2.25 28.44
CA ALA A 66 0.10 2.75 29.77
C ALA A 66 -1.12 3.70 29.79
N GLU A 67 -1.33 4.44 28.68
CA GLU A 67 -2.41 5.41 28.52
C GLU A 67 -3.78 4.75 28.20
N ASP A 68 -3.79 3.66 27.44
CA ASP A 68 -5.04 3.04 26.97
C ASP A 68 -4.97 1.49 26.99
N PRO A 69 -5.85 0.82 27.76
CA PRO A 69 -5.84 -0.64 27.91
C PRO A 69 -6.17 -1.40 26.62
N ARG A 70 -6.72 -0.74 25.61
CA ARG A 70 -6.96 -1.33 24.29
C ARG A 70 -5.68 -1.52 23.49
N VAL A 71 -4.58 -0.85 23.88
CA VAL A 71 -3.29 -0.89 23.17
C VAL A 71 -2.38 -1.90 23.83
N ARG A 72 -1.75 -2.75 23.03
CA ARG A 72 -0.70 -3.67 23.47
C ARG A 72 0.37 -3.86 22.42
N THR A 73 1.54 -4.30 22.86
CA THR A 73 2.69 -4.53 21.97
C THR A 73 3.05 -6.00 21.85
N VAL A 74 3.65 -6.38 20.73
CA VAL A 74 4.25 -7.69 20.51
C VAL A 74 5.62 -7.51 19.81
N PRO A 75 6.59 -8.40 20.04
CA PRO A 75 7.89 -8.28 19.39
C PRO A 75 7.83 -8.65 17.89
N ASN A 76 8.58 -7.89 17.08
CA ASN A 76 8.91 -8.19 15.68
C ASN A 76 10.43 -8.12 15.49
N PRO A 77 11.21 -9.09 15.97
CA PRO A 77 12.67 -9.00 16.01
C PRO A 77 13.31 -8.87 14.63
N THR A 78 12.61 -9.23 13.56
CA THR A 78 13.10 -9.10 12.19
C THR A 78 12.98 -7.68 11.63
N GLY A 79 12.15 -6.82 12.20
CA GLY A 79 11.80 -5.50 11.67
C GLY A 79 11.08 -5.55 10.31
N ARG A 80 10.75 -6.75 9.81
CA ARG A 80 10.07 -6.92 8.52
C ARG A 80 8.57 -6.69 8.69
N THR A 81 7.98 -5.88 7.81
CA THR A 81 6.55 -5.57 7.83
C THR A 81 5.66 -6.83 7.84
N PRO A 82 5.83 -7.84 6.95
CA PRO A 82 4.96 -9.00 6.94
C PRO A 82 5.11 -9.87 8.21
N ALA A 83 6.32 -10.00 8.76
CA ALA A 83 6.54 -10.71 10.02
C ALA A 83 5.86 -10.01 11.21
N GLY A 84 5.95 -8.68 11.26
CA GLY A 84 5.23 -7.88 12.25
C GLY A 84 3.71 -8.00 12.13
N LEU A 85 3.18 -7.95 10.90
CA LEU A 85 1.74 -8.17 10.66
C LEU A 85 1.31 -9.55 11.14
N ASN A 86 2.04 -10.60 10.82
CA ASN A 86 1.73 -11.96 11.28
C ASN A 86 1.84 -12.09 12.81
N ALA A 87 2.84 -11.47 13.43
CA ALA A 87 2.95 -11.46 14.90
C ALA A 87 1.72 -10.79 15.54
N ALA A 88 1.29 -9.65 15.01
CA ALA A 88 0.10 -8.95 15.48
C ALA A 88 -1.20 -9.75 15.22
N ILE A 89 -1.35 -10.41 14.06
CA ILE A 89 -2.48 -11.30 13.76
C ILE A 89 -2.56 -12.43 14.79
N ARG A 90 -1.45 -13.13 15.05
CA ARG A 90 -1.43 -14.23 16.03
C ARG A 90 -1.75 -13.77 17.45
N ALA A 91 -1.35 -12.58 17.80
CA ALA A 91 -1.60 -12.03 19.13
C ALA A 91 -3.01 -11.42 19.26
N SER A 92 -3.67 -11.06 18.19
CA SER A 92 -5.02 -10.49 18.19
C SER A 92 -6.10 -11.58 18.14
N SER A 93 -7.36 -11.24 18.54
CA SER A 93 -8.42 -12.24 18.75
C SER A 93 -9.74 -11.97 18.03
N HIS A 94 -9.98 -10.73 17.55
CA HIS A 94 -11.28 -10.36 17.02
C HIS A 94 -11.52 -10.81 15.57
N PRO A 95 -12.80 -11.00 15.15
CA PRO A 95 -13.15 -11.55 13.86
C PRO A 95 -12.83 -10.64 12.66
N VAL A 96 -12.69 -9.34 12.90
CA VAL A 96 -12.30 -8.37 11.87
C VAL A 96 -10.90 -7.86 12.18
N VAL A 97 -10.01 -7.90 11.19
CA VAL A 97 -8.62 -7.45 11.30
C VAL A 97 -8.40 -6.24 10.41
N VAL A 98 -8.06 -5.11 11.00
CA VAL A 98 -7.74 -3.86 10.30
C VAL A 98 -6.23 -3.66 10.30
N ARG A 99 -5.61 -3.58 9.14
CA ARG A 99 -4.20 -3.21 9.04
C ARG A 99 -4.06 -1.69 9.00
N VAL A 100 -3.14 -1.17 9.81
CA VAL A 100 -2.69 0.23 9.75
C VAL A 100 -1.17 0.25 9.86
N ASP A 101 -0.49 0.99 8.99
CA ASP A 101 0.95 1.20 9.10
C ASP A 101 1.25 2.27 10.17
N GLY A 102 2.43 2.26 10.80
CA GLY A 102 2.79 3.15 11.93
C GLY A 102 2.65 4.66 11.68
N HIS A 103 2.54 5.06 10.42
CA HIS A 103 2.29 6.44 9.97
C HIS A 103 0.97 6.60 9.20
N GLY A 104 0.09 5.60 9.22
CA GLY A 104 -1.22 5.63 8.58
C GLY A 104 -2.24 6.37 9.43
N MET A 105 -2.96 7.32 8.87
CA MET A 105 -4.03 8.05 9.57
C MET A 105 -5.36 7.71 8.93
N LEU A 106 -6.19 6.99 9.67
CA LEU A 106 -7.54 6.64 9.25
C LEU A 106 -8.44 7.89 9.25
N SER A 107 -9.28 8.03 8.24
CA SER A 107 -10.34 9.04 8.26
C SER A 107 -11.39 8.73 9.32
N PRO A 108 -12.15 9.73 9.82
CA PRO A 108 -13.27 9.50 10.72
C PRO A 108 -14.28 8.50 10.14
N GLY A 109 -14.76 7.56 10.94
CA GLY A 109 -15.73 6.54 10.53
C GLY A 109 -15.15 5.42 9.64
N TYR A 110 -13.83 5.36 9.45
CA TYR A 110 -13.19 4.34 8.61
C TYR A 110 -13.54 2.91 9.05
N ILE A 111 -13.37 2.59 10.35
CA ILE A 111 -13.59 1.24 10.87
C ILE A 111 -15.07 0.84 10.71
N ARG A 112 -16.00 1.70 11.09
CA ARG A 112 -17.44 1.47 10.94
C ARG A 112 -17.81 1.21 9.47
N THR A 113 -17.32 2.06 8.56
CA THR A 113 -17.58 1.91 7.12
C THR A 113 -16.98 0.63 6.57
N ALA A 114 -15.77 0.27 6.98
CA ALA A 114 -15.11 -0.95 6.51
C ALA A 114 -15.84 -2.21 6.98
N VAL A 115 -16.27 -2.26 8.25
CA VAL A 115 -17.06 -3.38 8.79
C VAL A 115 -18.39 -3.52 8.05
N ARG A 116 -19.13 -2.42 7.87
CA ARG A 116 -20.35 -2.41 7.08
C ARG A 116 -20.14 -2.98 5.67
N LEU A 117 -19.09 -2.53 4.98
CA LEU A 117 -18.75 -3.01 3.64
C LEU A 117 -18.37 -4.49 3.60
N LEU A 118 -17.66 -5.01 4.61
CA LEU A 118 -17.37 -6.45 4.73
C LEU A 118 -18.68 -7.26 4.82
N GLU A 119 -19.66 -6.79 5.60
CA GLU A 119 -20.93 -7.45 5.80
C GLU A 119 -21.81 -7.38 4.53
N GLU A 120 -22.00 -6.19 3.98
CA GLU A 120 -22.86 -5.96 2.81
C GLU A 120 -22.36 -6.66 1.55
N THR A 121 -21.05 -6.69 1.32
CA THR A 121 -20.46 -7.24 0.11
C THR A 121 -20.10 -8.73 0.24
N GLY A 122 -19.95 -9.24 1.47
CA GLY A 122 -19.36 -10.55 1.73
C GLY A 122 -17.89 -10.67 1.26
N ALA A 123 -17.19 -9.53 1.09
CA ALA A 123 -15.80 -9.53 0.68
C ALA A 123 -14.89 -10.13 1.77
N ALA A 124 -13.79 -10.73 1.32
CA ALA A 124 -12.73 -11.25 2.19
C ALA A 124 -11.83 -10.12 2.71
N ASN A 125 -11.69 -9.06 1.92
CA ASN A 125 -10.91 -7.88 2.23
C ASN A 125 -11.56 -6.65 1.62
N VAL A 126 -11.67 -5.56 2.38
CA VAL A 126 -12.09 -4.25 1.90
C VAL A 126 -11.02 -3.22 2.16
N GLY A 127 -10.94 -2.21 1.32
CA GLY A 127 -10.02 -1.08 1.52
C GLY A 127 -10.31 0.03 0.54
N GLY A 128 -9.56 1.11 0.64
CA GLY A 128 -9.89 2.31 -0.10
C GLY A 128 -8.71 3.04 -0.68
N ILE A 129 -8.75 4.35 -0.56
CA ILE A 129 -7.82 5.27 -1.20
C ILE A 129 -6.63 5.54 -0.27
N MET A 130 -5.43 5.42 -0.82
CA MET A 130 -4.21 5.99 -0.29
C MET A 130 -4.21 7.49 -0.61
N HIS A 131 -4.74 8.30 0.30
CA HIS A 131 -4.85 9.74 0.11
C HIS A 131 -3.50 10.41 0.33
N ALA A 132 -2.79 10.67 -0.78
CA ALA A 132 -1.46 11.26 -0.73
C ALA A 132 -1.55 12.78 -0.47
N GLU A 133 -0.99 13.23 0.65
CA GLU A 133 -0.98 14.65 1.07
C GLU A 133 0.46 15.13 1.24
N GLY A 134 0.83 16.18 0.48
CA GLY A 134 2.15 16.79 0.55
C GLY A 134 2.15 18.09 1.36
N GLU A 135 3.11 18.23 2.28
CA GLU A 135 3.28 19.45 3.09
C GLU A 135 4.04 20.57 2.34
N ASN A 136 4.94 20.17 1.44
CA ASN A 136 5.74 21.10 0.64
C ASN A 136 5.52 20.90 -0.87
N HIS A 137 6.04 21.82 -1.68
CA HIS A 137 5.82 21.77 -3.14
C HIS A 137 6.34 20.51 -3.84
N TRP A 138 7.39 19.87 -3.31
CA TRP A 138 7.87 18.60 -3.85
C TRP A 138 6.90 17.46 -3.53
N GLU A 139 6.49 17.33 -2.28
CA GLU A 139 5.55 16.32 -1.85
C GLU A 139 4.18 16.48 -2.51
N GLN A 140 3.70 17.74 -2.70
CA GLN A 140 2.48 18.02 -3.47
C GLN A 140 2.61 17.53 -4.93
N ALA A 141 3.76 17.75 -5.55
CA ALA A 141 4.02 17.24 -6.91
C ALA A 141 4.05 15.70 -6.96
N VAL A 142 4.67 15.04 -5.96
CA VAL A 142 4.67 13.59 -5.85
C VAL A 142 3.26 13.05 -5.60
N ALA A 143 2.48 13.69 -4.69
CA ALA A 143 1.09 13.33 -4.45
C ALA A 143 0.27 13.39 -5.75
N ALA A 144 0.37 14.49 -6.50
CA ALA A 144 -0.31 14.64 -7.79
C ALA A 144 0.13 13.59 -8.82
N ALA A 145 1.43 13.27 -8.89
CA ALA A 145 1.92 12.21 -9.74
C ALA A 145 1.38 10.83 -9.34
N MET A 146 1.37 10.51 -8.04
CA MET A 146 0.88 9.23 -7.49
C MET A 146 -0.63 9.01 -7.62
N THR A 147 -1.41 10.08 -7.75
CA THR A 147 -2.87 10.01 -7.92
C THR A 147 -3.32 10.20 -9.37
N SER A 148 -2.37 10.38 -10.30
CA SER A 148 -2.66 10.55 -11.73
C SER A 148 -2.59 9.24 -12.50
N ARG A 149 -3.47 9.10 -13.53
CA ARG A 149 -3.44 7.92 -14.41
C ARG A 149 -2.12 7.76 -15.17
N ILE A 150 -1.45 8.86 -15.50
CA ILE A 150 -0.14 8.80 -16.15
C ILE A 150 0.93 8.27 -15.19
N GLY A 151 0.82 8.56 -13.88
CA GLY A 151 1.79 8.11 -12.88
C GLY A 151 1.66 6.66 -12.47
N VAL A 152 0.42 6.16 -12.33
CA VAL A 152 0.15 4.84 -11.70
C VAL A 152 -0.86 3.98 -12.48
N GLY A 153 -1.30 4.44 -13.67
CA GLY A 153 -2.34 3.74 -14.45
C GLY A 153 -3.70 3.79 -13.77
N ASN A 154 -4.45 2.69 -13.89
CA ASN A 154 -5.81 2.59 -13.36
C ASN A 154 -5.86 1.90 -11.97
N ALA A 155 -4.91 2.15 -11.10
CA ALA A 155 -4.93 1.61 -9.74
C ALA A 155 -5.95 2.38 -8.88
N ALA A 156 -7.14 1.83 -8.64
CA ALA A 156 -8.26 2.51 -7.97
C ALA A 156 -7.87 3.06 -6.59
N PHE A 157 -7.05 2.36 -5.83
CA PHE A 157 -6.57 2.83 -4.52
C PHE A 157 -5.65 4.06 -4.59
N HIS A 158 -5.20 4.46 -5.78
CA HIS A 158 -4.46 5.70 -6.02
C HIS A 158 -5.31 6.76 -6.71
N THR A 159 -6.08 6.35 -7.74
CA THR A 159 -6.77 7.29 -8.63
C THR A 159 -8.22 7.54 -8.23
N GLY A 160 -8.73 6.79 -7.24
CA GLY A 160 -10.16 6.79 -6.93
C GLY A 160 -10.99 6.05 -7.98
N GLY A 161 -12.29 6.19 -7.87
CA GLY A 161 -13.26 5.59 -8.78
C GLY A 161 -14.51 5.12 -8.04
N ALA A 162 -15.41 4.41 -8.75
CA ALA A 162 -16.57 3.79 -8.15
C ALA A 162 -16.19 2.63 -7.23
N ALA A 163 -16.99 2.40 -6.20
CA ALA A 163 -16.86 1.20 -5.35
C ALA A 163 -17.09 -0.07 -6.20
N GLY A 164 -16.35 -1.13 -5.90
CA GLY A 164 -16.47 -2.38 -6.66
C GLY A 164 -15.32 -3.36 -6.39
N GLU A 165 -15.37 -4.49 -7.08
CA GLU A 165 -14.33 -5.50 -7.01
C GLU A 165 -13.00 -4.95 -7.56
N ALA A 166 -11.89 -5.28 -6.88
CA ALA A 166 -10.56 -4.82 -7.22
C ALA A 166 -9.52 -5.96 -7.15
N GLU A 167 -8.40 -5.79 -7.85
CA GLU A 167 -7.27 -6.73 -7.73
C GLU A 167 -6.58 -6.63 -6.37
N THR A 168 -6.55 -5.43 -5.81
CA THR A 168 -5.90 -5.10 -4.54
C THR A 168 -6.41 -3.77 -4.01
N VAL A 169 -6.29 -3.56 -2.71
CA VAL A 169 -6.63 -2.31 -2.01
C VAL A 169 -5.46 -1.86 -1.15
N TYR A 170 -5.51 -0.62 -0.69
CA TYR A 170 -4.49 -0.09 0.22
C TYR A 170 -4.81 -0.50 1.66
N LEU A 171 -3.80 -0.95 2.39
CA LEU A 171 -3.82 -1.52 3.75
C LEU A 171 -4.72 -2.75 3.88
N GLY A 172 -6.03 -2.61 3.89
CA GLY A 172 -7.02 -3.69 3.95
C GLY A 172 -7.63 -3.91 5.33
N VAL A 173 -8.92 -4.28 5.28
CA VAL A 173 -9.70 -4.75 6.41
C VAL A 173 -10.21 -6.15 6.06
N PHE A 174 -9.84 -7.12 6.85
CA PHE A 174 -9.95 -8.53 6.52
C PHE A 174 -10.91 -9.25 7.46
N ARG A 175 -11.58 -10.28 6.96
CA ARG A 175 -12.12 -11.33 7.80
C ARG A 175 -10.97 -12.17 8.35
N ARG A 176 -10.90 -12.36 9.68
CA ARG A 176 -9.85 -13.16 10.32
C ARG A 176 -9.73 -14.56 9.74
N GLU A 177 -10.84 -15.24 9.54
CA GLU A 177 -10.91 -16.58 8.97
C GLU A 177 -10.16 -16.74 7.64
N VAL A 178 -10.15 -15.67 6.81
CA VAL A 178 -9.44 -15.64 5.53
C VAL A 178 -7.93 -15.56 5.77
N LEU A 179 -7.49 -14.72 6.72
CA LEU A 179 -6.06 -14.63 7.06
C LEU A 179 -5.55 -15.94 7.65
N GLU A 180 -6.30 -16.57 8.54
CA GLU A 180 -5.96 -17.86 9.14
C GLU A 180 -5.91 -18.99 8.12
N LYS A 181 -6.93 -19.10 7.27
CA LYS A 181 -6.99 -20.09 6.18
C LYS A 181 -5.80 -19.99 5.24
N LEU A 182 -5.35 -18.77 4.92
CA LEU A 182 -4.24 -18.53 4.00
C LEU A 182 -2.87 -18.45 4.69
N GLY A 183 -2.80 -18.61 6.03
CA GLY A 183 -1.56 -18.53 6.79
C GLY A 183 -0.97 -17.12 6.90
N GLY A 184 -1.80 -16.08 6.78
CA GLY A 184 -1.39 -14.68 6.89
C GLY A 184 -0.56 -14.18 5.71
N TYR A 185 0.34 -13.23 6.00
CA TYR A 185 1.27 -12.64 5.02
C TYR A 185 2.46 -13.58 4.78
N ASN A 186 2.90 -13.68 3.53
CA ASN A 186 4.16 -14.36 3.22
C ASN A 186 5.35 -13.48 3.66
N GLU A 187 6.10 -13.91 4.67
CA GLU A 187 7.16 -13.12 5.31
C GLU A 187 8.39 -12.89 4.41
N GLU A 188 8.53 -13.64 3.35
CA GLU A 188 9.58 -13.44 2.34
C GLU A 188 9.29 -12.23 1.42
N PHE A 189 8.02 -11.83 1.31
CA PHE A 189 7.64 -10.64 0.54
C PHE A 189 7.77 -9.37 1.37
N ILE A 190 8.99 -8.91 1.63
CA ILE A 190 9.25 -7.67 2.38
C ILE A 190 8.72 -6.39 1.69
N ARG A 191 8.33 -6.50 0.42
CA ARG A 191 7.54 -5.52 -0.33
C ARG A 191 6.55 -6.26 -1.23
N ALA A 192 5.47 -5.58 -1.65
CA ALA A 192 4.35 -6.14 -2.39
C ALA A 192 3.58 -7.25 -1.62
N GLN A 193 3.75 -7.32 -0.30
CA GLN A 193 3.07 -8.27 0.58
C GLN A 193 1.54 -8.17 0.49
N ASP A 194 0.99 -6.95 0.37
CA ASP A 194 -0.45 -6.72 0.23
C ASP A 194 -0.97 -7.29 -1.08
N TRP A 195 -0.27 -6.99 -2.15
CA TRP A 195 -0.63 -7.49 -3.47
C TRP A 195 -0.55 -9.02 -3.51
N GLU A 196 0.47 -9.61 -2.89
CA GLU A 196 0.67 -11.05 -2.82
C GLU A 196 -0.47 -11.72 -2.04
N LEU A 197 -0.82 -11.20 -0.86
CA LEU A 197 -1.93 -11.71 -0.07
C LEU A 197 -3.26 -11.56 -0.82
N ASN A 198 -3.52 -10.40 -1.40
CA ASN A 198 -4.74 -10.17 -2.19
C ASN A 198 -4.82 -11.09 -3.42
N PHE A 199 -3.68 -11.44 -4.02
CA PHE A 199 -3.64 -12.42 -5.09
C PHE A 199 -4.07 -13.81 -4.58
N ARG A 200 -3.52 -14.29 -3.43
CA ARG A 200 -3.92 -15.57 -2.83
C ARG A 200 -5.40 -15.59 -2.42
N ILE A 201 -5.91 -14.51 -1.85
CA ILE A 201 -7.34 -14.38 -1.51
C ILE A 201 -8.20 -14.61 -2.76
N ARG A 202 -7.88 -13.97 -3.88
CA ARG A 202 -8.61 -14.13 -5.14
C ARG A 202 -8.47 -15.54 -5.75
N GLN A 203 -7.30 -16.16 -5.64
CA GLN A 203 -7.08 -17.54 -6.09
C GLN A 203 -7.90 -18.55 -5.26
N ASP A 204 -8.16 -18.24 -4.00
CA ASP A 204 -9.01 -19.03 -3.10
C ASP A 204 -10.52 -18.73 -3.26
N GLY A 205 -10.89 -17.88 -4.23
CA GLY A 205 -12.28 -17.51 -4.52
C GLY A 205 -12.81 -16.34 -3.67
N GLY A 206 -11.98 -15.74 -2.82
CA GLY A 206 -12.33 -14.56 -2.03
C GLY A 206 -12.38 -13.28 -2.88
N ARG A 207 -13.30 -12.38 -2.54
CA ARG A 207 -13.43 -11.06 -3.19
C ARG A 207 -12.66 -9.99 -2.45
N ILE A 208 -12.03 -9.09 -3.21
CA ILE A 208 -11.43 -7.85 -2.72
C ILE A 208 -12.34 -6.70 -3.14
N TRP A 209 -12.72 -5.84 -2.20
CA TRP A 209 -13.63 -4.73 -2.47
C TRP A 209 -12.96 -3.38 -2.22
N PHE A 210 -12.99 -2.54 -3.23
CA PHE A 210 -12.55 -1.15 -3.13
C PHE A 210 -13.74 -0.24 -2.84
N SER A 211 -13.57 0.70 -1.90
CA SER A 211 -14.52 1.78 -1.69
C SER A 211 -13.81 3.13 -1.55
N PRO A 212 -14.27 4.18 -2.27
CA PRO A 212 -13.74 5.54 -2.10
C PRO A 212 -14.12 6.19 -0.76
N GLU A 213 -15.03 5.60 0.01
CA GLU A 213 -15.36 6.05 1.37
C GLU A 213 -14.23 5.79 2.38
N LEU A 214 -13.37 4.81 2.09
CA LEU A 214 -12.25 4.43 2.96
C LEU A 214 -11.01 5.23 2.56
N LEU A 215 -10.65 6.22 3.38
CA LEU A 215 -9.50 7.08 3.14
C LEU A 215 -8.44 6.87 4.22
N VAL A 216 -7.20 6.69 3.79
CA VAL A 216 -6.02 6.68 4.67
C VAL A 216 -5.03 7.71 4.17
N SER A 217 -4.70 8.70 5.00
CA SER A 217 -3.70 9.71 4.63
C SER A 217 -2.32 9.09 4.52
N TYR A 218 -1.60 9.44 3.47
CA TYR A 218 -0.26 8.99 3.15
C TYR A 218 0.68 10.15 2.87
N ARG A 219 1.86 10.14 3.47
CA ARG A 219 2.91 11.15 3.22
C ARG A 219 3.84 10.72 2.09
N PRO A 220 3.89 11.47 0.99
CA PRO A 220 4.83 11.23 -0.10
C PRO A 220 6.29 11.32 0.32
N ARG A 221 7.18 10.72 -0.46
CA ARG A 221 8.62 10.76 -0.18
C ARG A 221 9.19 12.18 -0.32
N PRO A 222 10.00 12.64 0.66
CA PRO A 222 10.41 14.06 0.76
C PRO A 222 11.50 14.46 -0.25
N SER A 223 12.04 13.54 -1.04
CA SER A 223 13.09 13.85 -2.02
C SER A 223 13.06 12.94 -3.24
N VAL A 224 13.66 13.40 -4.34
CA VAL A 224 13.85 12.61 -5.58
C VAL A 224 14.54 11.28 -5.30
N ARG A 225 15.60 11.27 -4.47
CA ARG A 225 16.35 10.07 -4.11
C ARG A 225 15.47 9.06 -3.35
N ALA A 226 14.67 9.53 -2.40
CA ALA A 226 13.78 8.68 -1.62
C ALA A 226 12.65 8.11 -2.49
N LEU A 227 12.07 8.92 -3.38
CA LEU A 227 11.08 8.51 -4.35
C LEU A 227 11.64 7.46 -5.34
N ALA A 228 12.83 7.72 -5.89
CA ALA A 228 13.51 6.79 -6.79
C ALA A 228 13.79 5.43 -6.11
N LYS A 229 14.26 5.44 -4.86
CA LYS A 229 14.49 4.22 -4.06
C LYS A 229 13.18 3.44 -3.86
N GLN A 230 12.07 4.13 -3.54
CA GLN A 230 10.76 3.51 -3.35
C GLN A 230 10.27 2.84 -4.64
N TYR A 231 10.24 3.57 -5.76
CA TYR A 231 9.73 3.06 -7.02
C TYR A 231 10.62 1.98 -7.64
N ARG A 232 11.95 2.10 -7.48
CA ARG A 232 12.88 1.02 -7.86
C ARG A 232 12.57 -0.28 -7.09
N ASN A 233 12.29 -0.18 -5.80
CA ASN A 233 11.89 -1.34 -5.00
C ASN A 233 10.53 -1.90 -5.46
N TYR A 234 9.56 -1.07 -5.78
CA TYR A 234 8.28 -1.53 -6.33
C TYR A 234 8.47 -2.32 -7.63
N GLY A 235 9.29 -1.82 -8.57
CA GLY A 235 9.61 -2.55 -9.79
C GLY A 235 10.31 -3.88 -9.53
N ARG A 236 11.34 -3.91 -8.65
CA ARG A 236 12.06 -5.13 -8.28
C ARG A 236 11.13 -6.21 -7.72
N TRP A 237 10.29 -5.84 -6.76
CA TRP A 237 9.39 -6.77 -6.10
C TRP A 237 8.22 -7.19 -7.00
N ARG A 238 7.77 -6.34 -7.91
CA ARG A 238 6.83 -6.75 -8.95
C ARG A 238 7.40 -7.84 -9.87
N HIS A 239 8.68 -7.76 -10.21
CA HIS A 239 9.37 -8.83 -10.94
C HIS A 239 9.41 -10.14 -10.14
N VAL A 240 9.66 -10.07 -8.83
CA VAL A 240 9.63 -11.27 -7.95
C VAL A 240 8.23 -11.89 -7.94
N VAL A 241 7.19 -11.07 -7.73
CA VAL A 241 5.78 -11.52 -7.79
C VAL A 241 5.46 -12.19 -9.12
N ALA A 242 5.88 -11.61 -10.23
CA ALA A 242 5.63 -12.15 -11.56
C ALA A 242 6.29 -13.52 -11.81
N ARG A 243 7.40 -13.79 -11.13
CA ARG A 243 8.09 -15.10 -11.18
C ARG A 243 7.53 -16.10 -10.19
N TYR A 244 7.00 -15.64 -9.08
CA TYR A 244 6.43 -16.49 -8.05
C TYR A 244 5.00 -16.95 -8.40
N HIS A 245 4.17 -16.02 -8.88
CA HIS A 245 2.79 -16.26 -9.25
C HIS A 245 2.60 -16.18 -10.76
N ALA A 246 2.45 -17.33 -11.42
CA ALA A 246 2.13 -17.36 -12.85
C ALA A 246 0.78 -16.65 -13.12
N GLY A 247 0.70 -15.90 -14.23
CA GLY A 247 -0.51 -15.14 -14.58
C GLY A 247 -0.73 -13.84 -13.81
N SER A 248 0.20 -13.43 -12.94
CA SER A 248 0.10 -12.20 -12.15
C SER A 248 0.53 -10.93 -12.91
N ILE A 249 1.01 -11.07 -14.15
CA ILE A 249 1.44 -9.95 -14.98
C ILE A 249 0.23 -9.31 -15.65
N ASN A 250 0.05 -8.00 -15.42
CA ASN A 250 -0.86 -7.15 -16.16
C ASN A 250 -0.05 -6.24 -17.09
N LEU A 251 -0.57 -5.92 -18.28
CA LEU A 251 0.09 -5.07 -19.28
C LEU A 251 0.57 -3.73 -18.71
N ARG A 252 -0.17 -3.14 -17.76
CA ARG A 252 0.25 -1.90 -17.09
C ARG A 252 1.62 -2.01 -16.41
N TYR A 253 1.99 -3.20 -15.93
CA TYR A 253 3.29 -3.42 -15.26
C TYR A 253 4.44 -3.54 -16.26
N LEU A 254 4.15 -3.74 -17.54
CA LEU A 254 5.17 -3.77 -18.59
C LEU A 254 5.45 -2.38 -19.18
N ALA A 255 4.56 -1.41 -19.00
CA ALA A 255 4.73 -0.06 -19.55
C ALA A 255 6.03 0.64 -19.07
N PRO A 256 6.37 0.72 -17.76
CA PRO A 256 7.60 1.38 -17.35
C PRO A 256 8.89 0.68 -17.83
N PRO A 257 9.07 -0.65 -17.73
CA PRO A 257 10.28 -1.29 -18.25
C PRO A 257 10.42 -1.16 -19.77
N THR A 258 9.31 -1.23 -20.52
CA THR A 258 9.30 -0.99 -21.96
C THR A 258 9.70 0.45 -22.28
N ALA A 259 9.19 1.43 -21.54
CA ALA A 259 9.57 2.83 -21.70
C ALA A 259 11.08 3.05 -21.47
N VAL A 260 11.65 2.45 -20.42
CA VAL A 260 13.10 2.52 -20.15
C VAL A 260 13.92 1.98 -21.34
N LEU A 261 13.55 0.80 -21.85
CA LEU A 261 14.24 0.18 -22.98
C LEU A 261 14.08 1.00 -24.27
N ALA A 262 12.87 1.47 -24.56
CA ALA A 262 12.58 2.26 -25.75
C ALA A 262 13.32 3.61 -25.74
N ILE A 263 13.33 4.31 -24.60
CA ILE A 263 14.08 5.57 -24.44
C ILE A 263 15.57 5.34 -24.62
N ALA A 264 16.13 4.30 -23.99
CA ALA A 264 17.55 3.98 -24.12
C ALA A 264 17.91 3.65 -25.58
N ALA A 265 17.15 2.76 -26.24
CA ALA A 265 17.37 2.38 -27.62
C ALA A 265 17.19 3.57 -28.57
N GLY A 266 16.12 4.37 -28.39
CA GLY A 266 15.88 5.57 -29.23
C GLY A 266 16.96 6.63 -29.06
N THR A 267 17.50 6.81 -27.85
CA THR A 267 18.62 7.74 -27.63
C THR A 267 19.89 7.24 -28.30
N VAL A 268 20.26 5.96 -28.13
CA VAL A 268 21.44 5.39 -28.78
C VAL A 268 21.33 5.44 -30.29
N ALA A 269 20.21 5.01 -30.85
CA ALA A 269 19.96 5.08 -32.28
C ALA A 269 19.93 6.52 -32.80
N GLY A 270 19.41 7.45 -32.02
CA GLY A 270 19.35 8.88 -32.32
C GLY A 270 20.72 9.54 -32.43
N VAL A 271 21.66 9.10 -31.63
CA VAL A 271 23.05 9.62 -31.64
C VAL A 271 23.91 8.90 -32.70
N LEU A 272 23.75 7.57 -32.84
CA LEU A 272 24.70 6.78 -33.64
C LEU A 272 24.22 6.44 -35.05
N VAL A 273 22.89 6.49 -35.31
CA VAL A 273 22.32 6.02 -36.58
C VAL A 273 21.53 7.11 -37.30
N THR A 274 20.50 7.64 -36.68
CA THR A 274 19.62 8.65 -37.28
C THR A 274 18.96 9.54 -36.22
N PRO A 275 19.04 10.88 -36.33
CA PRO A 275 18.40 11.81 -35.40
C PRO A 275 16.89 11.60 -35.23
N TRP A 276 16.22 11.02 -36.22
CA TRP A 276 14.79 10.71 -36.16
C TRP A 276 14.42 9.76 -34.99
N ALA A 277 15.35 8.92 -34.55
CA ALA A 277 15.13 8.03 -33.41
C ALA A 277 14.94 8.79 -32.09
N LEU A 278 15.37 10.06 -31.98
CA LEU A 278 15.14 10.93 -30.83
C LEU A 278 13.65 11.29 -30.65
N VAL A 279 12.79 10.99 -31.63
CA VAL A 279 11.34 11.12 -31.45
C VAL A 279 10.82 10.27 -30.29
N VAL A 280 11.48 9.16 -29.96
CA VAL A 280 11.07 8.28 -28.86
C VAL A 280 11.30 8.93 -27.49
N PRO A 281 12.52 9.31 -27.09
CA PRO A 281 12.72 10.03 -25.83
C PRO A 281 12.00 11.39 -25.81
N GLY A 282 11.94 12.12 -26.94
CA GLY A 282 11.21 13.38 -27.06
C GLY A 282 9.71 13.21 -26.87
N GLY A 283 9.12 12.19 -27.46
CA GLY A 283 7.71 11.83 -27.30
C GLY A 283 7.37 11.46 -25.84
N TYR A 284 8.25 10.73 -25.16
CA TYR A 284 8.08 10.46 -23.73
C TYR A 284 8.09 11.74 -22.89
N LEU A 285 9.03 12.64 -23.12
CA LEU A 285 9.09 13.93 -22.42
C LEU A 285 7.84 14.78 -22.69
N ALA A 286 7.38 14.81 -23.94
CA ALA A 286 6.16 15.50 -24.32
C ALA A 286 4.92 14.90 -23.64
N ALA A 287 4.82 13.56 -23.58
CA ALA A 287 3.73 12.87 -22.89
C ALA A 287 3.69 13.18 -21.40
N ILE A 288 4.85 13.18 -20.71
CA ILE A 288 4.96 13.58 -19.32
C ILE A 288 4.56 15.03 -19.12
N ALA A 289 5.04 15.93 -19.94
CA ALA A 289 4.69 17.35 -19.86
C ALA A 289 3.18 17.57 -20.04
N ALA A 290 2.59 16.96 -21.06
CA ALA A 290 1.14 17.03 -21.31
C ALA A 290 0.32 16.41 -20.15
N GLY A 291 0.72 15.23 -19.66
CA GLY A 291 0.05 14.56 -18.54
C GLY A 291 0.20 15.27 -17.21
N SER A 292 1.22 16.12 -17.05
CA SER A 292 1.42 16.93 -15.84
C SER A 292 0.40 18.06 -15.72
N VAL A 293 -0.16 18.54 -16.83
CA VAL A 293 -1.13 19.64 -16.83
C VAL A 293 -2.40 19.28 -16.07
N PRO A 294 -3.11 18.18 -16.39
CA PRO A 294 -4.30 17.79 -15.62
C PRO A 294 -3.96 17.37 -14.19
N ALA A 295 -2.82 16.70 -13.96
CA ALA A 295 -2.39 16.30 -12.63
C ALA A 295 -2.10 17.49 -11.69
N GLY A 296 -1.66 18.60 -12.25
CA GLY A 296 -1.34 19.81 -11.49
C GLY A 296 -2.50 20.78 -11.25
N ARG A 297 -3.73 20.44 -11.63
CA ARG A 297 -4.88 21.35 -11.43
C ARG A 297 -5.06 21.67 -9.95
N GLY A 298 -5.24 22.95 -9.64
CA GLY A 298 -5.41 23.45 -8.27
C GLY A 298 -4.12 23.58 -7.44
N LEU A 299 -2.97 23.10 -7.94
CA LEU A 299 -1.71 23.19 -7.20
C LEU A 299 -0.98 24.52 -7.47
N PRO A 300 -0.16 24.99 -6.50
CA PRO A 300 0.75 26.13 -6.71
C PRO A 300 1.71 25.91 -7.89
N ALA A 301 2.10 26.97 -8.57
CA ALA A 301 2.99 26.92 -9.74
C ALA A 301 4.31 26.17 -9.44
N ALA A 302 4.86 26.36 -8.25
CA ALA A 302 6.08 25.70 -7.80
C ALA A 302 5.92 24.17 -7.66
N ALA A 303 4.75 23.68 -7.25
CA ALA A 303 4.46 22.24 -7.22
C ALA A 303 4.24 21.69 -8.65
N ARG A 304 3.44 22.41 -9.47
CA ARG A 304 3.18 22.01 -10.87
C ARG A 304 4.46 21.83 -11.68
N ALA A 305 5.42 22.74 -11.53
CA ALA A 305 6.71 22.68 -12.24
C ALA A 305 7.55 21.41 -11.86
N ARG A 306 7.26 20.77 -10.73
CA ARG A 306 7.96 19.58 -10.24
C ARG A 306 7.30 18.25 -10.64
N ILE A 307 6.04 18.28 -11.10
CA ILE A 307 5.29 17.07 -11.50
C ILE A 307 6.01 16.27 -12.59
N PRO A 308 6.53 16.89 -13.68
CA PRO A 308 7.25 16.14 -14.70
C PRO A 308 8.44 15.36 -14.15
N LEU A 309 9.20 15.96 -13.22
CA LEU A 309 10.33 15.30 -12.56
C LEU A 309 9.86 14.14 -11.65
N ALA A 310 8.77 14.32 -10.91
CA ALA A 310 8.20 13.26 -10.10
C ALA A 310 7.76 12.07 -10.96
N LEU A 311 7.00 12.30 -12.04
CA LEU A 311 6.57 11.27 -12.99
C LEU A 311 7.74 10.53 -13.62
N ALA A 312 8.74 11.27 -14.12
CA ALA A 312 9.94 10.66 -14.72
C ALA A 312 10.69 9.79 -13.70
N THR A 313 10.83 10.29 -12.47
CA THR A 313 11.47 9.54 -11.37
C THR A 313 10.71 8.25 -11.09
N MET A 314 9.39 8.29 -11.00
CA MET A 314 8.54 7.12 -10.76
C MET A 314 8.68 6.09 -11.88
N HIS A 315 8.50 6.49 -13.13
CA HIS A 315 8.53 5.58 -14.29
C HIS A 315 9.92 4.95 -14.50
N MET A 316 10.97 5.79 -14.53
CA MET A 316 12.32 5.30 -14.80
C MET A 316 12.84 4.42 -13.67
N SER A 317 12.60 4.81 -12.42
CA SER A 317 13.05 4.01 -11.28
C SER A 317 12.29 2.68 -11.18
N TRP A 318 10.99 2.69 -11.43
CA TRP A 318 10.18 1.47 -11.43
C TRP A 318 10.60 0.52 -12.55
N GLY A 319 10.69 1.02 -13.80
CA GLY A 319 11.11 0.24 -14.95
C GLY A 319 12.50 -0.34 -14.78
N TRP A 320 13.46 0.49 -14.35
CA TRP A 320 14.82 0.05 -14.04
C TRP A 320 14.85 -1.03 -12.95
N GLY A 321 14.07 -0.82 -11.87
CA GLY A 321 13.95 -1.80 -10.80
C GLY A 321 13.44 -3.16 -11.28
N TYR A 322 12.45 -3.17 -12.17
CA TYR A 322 11.90 -4.38 -12.77
C TYR A 322 12.94 -5.10 -13.64
N LEU A 323 13.63 -4.38 -14.53
CA LEU A 323 14.62 -4.92 -15.46
C LEU A 323 15.86 -5.47 -14.73
N THR A 324 16.28 -4.81 -13.64
CA THR A 324 17.49 -5.15 -12.89
C THR A 324 17.22 -5.94 -11.60
N SER A 325 16.01 -6.51 -11.46
CA SER A 325 15.68 -7.32 -10.29
C SER A 325 16.57 -8.57 -10.24
N PRO A 326 17.30 -8.81 -9.13
CA PRO A 326 18.18 -9.97 -9.03
C PRO A 326 17.36 -11.28 -9.13
N ARG A 327 17.79 -12.18 -10.01
CA ARG A 327 17.17 -13.52 -10.14
C ARG A 327 17.21 -14.28 -8.83
N GLU A 328 18.26 -14.08 -8.05
CA GLU A 328 18.46 -14.69 -6.75
C GLU A 328 17.38 -14.29 -5.74
N LEU A 329 16.89 -13.05 -5.79
CA LEU A 329 15.80 -12.60 -4.92
C LEU A 329 14.52 -13.42 -5.14
N ALA A 330 14.14 -13.66 -6.40
CA ALA A 330 13.00 -14.51 -6.72
C ALA A 330 13.23 -15.99 -6.33
N ARG A 331 14.46 -16.51 -6.54
CA ARG A 331 14.80 -17.88 -6.16
C ARG A 331 14.70 -18.10 -4.65
N ARG A 332 15.18 -17.17 -3.84
CA ARG A 332 15.08 -17.22 -2.37
C ARG A 332 13.62 -17.30 -1.93
N VAL A 333 12.79 -16.39 -2.42
CA VAL A 333 11.35 -16.36 -2.09
C VAL A 333 10.69 -17.70 -2.50
N ILE A 334 11.00 -18.25 -3.67
CA ILE A 334 10.45 -19.52 -4.13
C ILE A 334 10.95 -20.71 -3.27
N ALA A 335 12.22 -20.71 -2.90
CA ALA A 335 12.82 -21.78 -2.12
C ALA A 335 12.28 -21.83 -0.68
N SER A 336 12.21 -20.65 -0.01
CA SER A 336 11.74 -20.57 1.38
C SER A 336 10.25 -20.96 1.53
N THR A 337 9.43 -20.68 0.51
CA THR A 337 8.00 -21.01 0.56
C THR A 337 7.70 -22.47 0.21
N ARG A 338 8.63 -23.15 -0.47
CA ARG A 338 8.52 -24.59 -0.82
C ARG A 338 9.15 -25.51 0.23
N ALA A 339 9.95 -24.96 1.13
CA ALA A 339 10.45 -25.73 2.26
C ALA A 339 9.25 -26.12 3.16
N PRO A 340 9.10 -27.41 3.56
CA PRO A 340 8.05 -27.78 4.49
C PRO A 340 8.19 -26.96 5.77
N GLN A 341 7.12 -26.32 6.22
CA GLN A 341 7.05 -25.67 7.53
C GLN A 341 6.99 -26.79 8.59
N ASN A 342 8.10 -27.48 8.79
CA ASN A 342 8.27 -28.45 9.84
C ASN A 342 8.93 -27.75 11.03
N ALA A 343 8.14 -27.30 11.98
CA ALA A 343 8.43 -27.29 13.41
C ALA A 343 7.15 -26.92 14.20
#